data_a42d686b0d62c74f51a1f9cb7dfaff7b
#
_entry.id   a42d686b0d62c74f51a1f9cb7dfaff7b
#
_cell.length_a   1.000
_cell.length_b   1.000
_cell.length_c   1.000
_cell.angle_alpha   90.00
_cell.angle_beta   90.00
_cell.angle_gamma   90.00
#
_symmetry.space_group_name_H-M   'P 1'
#
loop_
_entity.id
_entity.type
_entity.pdbx_description
1 polymer ?
#
loop_
_entity_poly.entity_id
_entity_poly.type
_entity_poly.pdbx_seq_one_letter_code
_entity_poly.pdbx_strand_id
1 'polypeptide(L)'
;STISDTVNFTNSVDIENVEIFVNLSSTRLSDLRITVTSPDGTSSEIMGRPDTSKSGLQHRFTSRQFWGETGIGDWTISVSDEVRNGIGGNLNSWGINLYGDVLDNDDLYVYTNEYRDFTGLGDASRRLLSDSEGTDTINLAATTADAVIDLTGVPGSIADTNFKIGAGSTIENVYSGDGNDFITGN
;
A
#
# COMPACT_ATOMS: atom_id res chain seq x y z
N SER A 1 -19.31 -8.06 -27.89
CA SER A 1 -19.22 -6.59 -27.69
C SER A 1 -18.63 -6.30 -26.32
N THR A 2 -18.00 -5.13 -26.16
CA THR A 2 -17.43 -4.71 -24.87
C THR A 2 -17.95 -3.34 -24.50
N ILE A 3 -18.35 -3.19 -23.23
CA ILE A 3 -18.68 -1.91 -22.60
C ILE A 3 -17.60 -1.65 -21.58
N SER A 4 -17.07 -0.43 -21.55
CA SER A 4 -16.09 -0.01 -20.54
C SER A 4 -16.52 1.31 -19.92
N ASP A 5 -16.17 1.47 -18.63
CA ASP A 5 -16.37 2.71 -17.89
C ASP A 5 -15.22 2.90 -16.89
N THR A 6 -14.99 4.15 -16.49
CA THR A 6 -13.79 4.53 -15.73
C THR A 6 -14.16 5.44 -14.56
N VAL A 7 -13.51 5.23 -13.41
CA VAL A 7 -13.56 6.12 -12.25
C VAL A 7 -12.14 6.52 -11.87
N ASN A 8 -11.93 7.78 -11.51
CA ASN A 8 -10.63 8.31 -11.11
C ASN A 8 -10.55 8.47 -9.59
N PHE A 9 -9.43 8.04 -9.00
CA PHE A 9 -9.08 8.27 -7.59
C PHE A 9 -7.90 9.21 -7.51
N THR A 10 -7.98 10.16 -6.57
CA THR A 10 -6.95 11.17 -6.31
C THR A 10 -6.24 10.97 -4.96
N ASN A 11 -6.80 10.15 -4.08
CA ASN A 11 -6.22 9.86 -2.79
C ASN A 11 -5.38 8.59 -2.85
N SER A 12 -4.21 8.65 -2.23
CA SER A 12 -3.29 7.52 -2.12
C SER A 12 -3.76 6.55 -1.03
N VAL A 13 -3.76 5.26 -1.37
CA VAL A 13 -4.00 4.15 -0.45
C VAL A 13 -3.06 3.03 -0.84
N ASP A 14 -2.29 2.48 0.10
CA ASP A 14 -1.58 1.21 -0.10
C ASP A 14 -2.59 0.07 -0.04
N ILE A 15 -2.94 -0.44 -1.23
CA ILE A 15 -4.11 -1.32 -1.38
C ILE A 15 -3.85 -2.69 -0.77
N GLU A 16 -4.73 -3.11 0.13
CA GLU A 16 -4.79 -4.46 0.67
C GLU A 16 -5.94 -5.28 0.09
N ASN A 17 -7.05 -4.62 -0.23
CA ASN A 17 -8.24 -5.24 -0.78
C ASN A 17 -9.06 -4.23 -1.59
N VAL A 18 -9.70 -4.74 -2.63
CA VAL A 18 -10.61 -3.94 -3.48
C VAL A 18 -11.98 -4.59 -3.48
N GLU A 19 -13.02 -3.79 -3.29
CA GLU A 19 -14.41 -4.21 -3.39
C GLU A 19 -15.05 -3.54 -4.60
N ILE A 20 -15.66 -4.33 -5.49
CA ILE A 20 -16.23 -3.86 -6.75
C ILE A 20 -17.72 -4.18 -6.76
N PHE A 21 -18.56 -3.16 -6.80
CA PHE A 21 -20.01 -3.29 -6.99
C PHE A 21 -20.36 -3.22 -8.46
N VAL A 22 -21.18 -4.14 -8.95
CA VAL A 22 -21.62 -4.19 -10.36
C VAL A 22 -23.13 -4.41 -10.43
N ASN A 23 -23.81 -3.59 -11.24
CA ASN A 23 -25.23 -3.72 -11.57
C ASN A 23 -25.39 -3.82 -13.09
N LEU A 24 -25.79 -4.99 -13.55
CA LEU A 24 -26.05 -5.30 -14.96
C LEU A 24 -27.51 -5.68 -15.17
N SER A 25 -28.06 -5.31 -16.31
CA SER A 25 -29.42 -5.71 -16.70
C SER A 25 -29.50 -6.18 -18.16
N SER A 26 -30.57 -6.88 -18.47
CA SER A 26 -30.93 -7.29 -19.84
C SER A 26 -29.83 -8.11 -20.53
N THR A 27 -29.16 -9.02 -19.79
CA THR A 27 -28.04 -9.81 -20.33
C THR A 27 -28.11 -11.25 -19.84
N ARG A 28 -27.47 -12.17 -20.56
CA ARG A 28 -27.21 -13.52 -20.13
C ARG A 28 -25.83 -13.59 -19.47
N LEU A 29 -25.78 -13.83 -18.16
CA LEU A 29 -24.51 -13.81 -17.41
C LEU A 29 -23.50 -14.85 -17.90
N SER A 30 -23.97 -16.01 -18.39
CA SER A 30 -23.09 -17.06 -18.95
C SER A 30 -22.28 -16.62 -20.18
N ASP A 31 -22.65 -15.50 -20.80
CA ASP A 31 -22.00 -14.99 -22.00
C ASP A 31 -20.98 -13.90 -21.66
N LEU A 32 -20.98 -13.42 -20.41
CA LEU A 32 -20.21 -12.25 -20.00
C LEU A 32 -18.91 -12.62 -19.26
N ARG A 33 -17.92 -11.78 -19.54
CA ARG A 33 -16.68 -11.63 -18.75
C ARG A 33 -16.61 -10.24 -18.19
N ILE A 34 -16.27 -10.10 -16.91
CA ILE A 34 -16.06 -8.82 -16.26
C ILE A 34 -14.63 -8.75 -15.76
N THR A 35 -13.92 -7.70 -16.17
CA THR A 35 -12.54 -7.43 -15.76
C THR A 35 -12.47 -6.02 -15.18
N VAL A 36 -11.69 -5.85 -14.12
CA VAL A 36 -11.31 -4.54 -13.59
C VAL A 36 -9.82 -4.37 -13.77
N THR A 37 -9.41 -3.19 -14.24
CA THR A 37 -8.01 -2.83 -14.45
C THR A 37 -7.68 -1.62 -13.61
N SER A 38 -6.58 -1.70 -12.86
CA SER A 38 -6.04 -0.61 -12.04
C SER A 38 -5.28 0.42 -12.89
N PRO A 39 -4.96 1.60 -12.34
CA PRO A 39 -4.09 2.58 -12.99
C PRO A 39 -2.71 2.04 -13.38
N ASP A 40 -2.16 1.11 -12.59
CA ASP A 40 -0.86 0.46 -12.83
C ASP A 40 -0.91 -0.59 -13.95
N GLY A 41 -2.12 -0.88 -14.47
CA GLY A 41 -2.34 -1.84 -15.55
C GLY A 41 -2.58 -3.27 -15.09
N THR A 42 -2.61 -3.54 -13.80
CA THR A 42 -3.00 -4.84 -13.27
C THR A 42 -4.48 -5.11 -13.55
N SER A 43 -4.80 -6.29 -14.06
CA SER A 43 -6.17 -6.67 -14.41
C SER A 43 -6.64 -7.86 -13.57
N SER A 44 -7.84 -7.75 -13.01
CA SER A 44 -8.52 -8.81 -12.26
C SER A 44 -9.80 -9.21 -12.99
N GLU A 45 -9.90 -10.47 -13.38
CA GLU A 45 -11.17 -11.07 -13.86
C GLU A 45 -12.04 -11.38 -12.66
N ILE A 46 -13.07 -10.57 -12.41
CA ILE A 46 -13.98 -10.72 -11.28
C ILE A 46 -15.16 -11.63 -11.60
N MET A 47 -15.47 -11.83 -12.88
CA MET A 47 -16.46 -12.80 -13.35
C MET A 47 -16.08 -13.32 -14.73
N GLY A 48 -15.94 -14.64 -14.87
CA GLY A 48 -15.62 -15.32 -16.13
C GLY A 48 -16.71 -16.29 -16.53
N ARG A 49 -17.71 -15.88 -17.31
CA ARG A 49 -18.74 -16.71 -17.94
C ARG A 49 -19.33 -17.79 -17.00
N PRO A 50 -20.06 -17.41 -15.94
CA PRO A 50 -20.59 -18.36 -14.98
C PRO A 50 -21.63 -19.30 -15.65
N ASP A 51 -21.67 -20.57 -15.24
CA ASP A 51 -22.70 -21.51 -15.68
C ASP A 51 -24.03 -21.17 -14.98
N THR A 52 -24.82 -20.31 -15.61
CA THR A 52 -26.08 -19.84 -15.07
C THR A 52 -27.06 -19.41 -16.17
N SER A 53 -28.33 -19.62 -15.94
CA SER A 53 -29.42 -19.12 -16.79
C SER A 53 -29.90 -17.69 -16.36
N LYS A 54 -29.32 -17.09 -15.34
CA LYS A 54 -29.73 -15.78 -14.85
C LYS A 54 -29.47 -14.69 -15.89
N SER A 55 -30.38 -13.73 -15.91
CA SER A 55 -30.25 -12.46 -16.64
C SER A 55 -30.15 -11.32 -15.64
N GLY A 56 -29.10 -10.52 -15.77
CA GLY A 56 -28.83 -9.42 -14.84
C GLY A 56 -28.06 -9.85 -13.57
N LEU A 57 -27.34 -8.89 -13.03
CA LEU A 57 -26.45 -9.04 -11.88
C LEU A 57 -26.54 -7.78 -11.02
N GLN A 58 -26.71 -7.98 -9.73
CA GLN A 58 -26.40 -6.97 -8.73
C GLN A 58 -25.55 -7.66 -7.67
N HIS A 59 -24.24 -7.40 -7.71
CA HIS A 59 -23.31 -8.15 -6.88
C HIS A 59 -22.11 -7.28 -6.47
N ARG A 60 -21.48 -7.70 -5.39
CA ARG A 60 -20.29 -7.09 -4.81
C ARG A 60 -19.17 -8.13 -4.85
N PHE A 61 -18.14 -7.87 -5.63
CA PHE A 61 -16.95 -8.70 -5.75
C PHE A 61 -15.84 -8.15 -4.86
N THR A 62 -14.90 -9.00 -4.50
CA THR A 62 -13.65 -8.60 -3.84
C THR A 62 -12.46 -9.13 -4.61
N SER A 63 -11.38 -8.36 -4.65
CA SER A 63 -10.12 -8.78 -5.26
C SER A 63 -8.94 -8.29 -4.42
N ARG A 64 -7.93 -9.16 -4.27
CA ARG A 64 -6.63 -8.85 -3.69
C ARG A 64 -5.52 -8.80 -4.73
N GLN A 65 -5.87 -8.82 -6.01
CA GLN A 65 -4.91 -8.85 -7.10
C GLN A 65 -4.14 -7.53 -7.25
N PHE A 66 -4.65 -6.47 -6.63
CA PHE A 66 -4.10 -5.12 -6.63
C PHE A 66 -3.29 -4.78 -5.37
N TRP A 67 -2.91 -5.79 -4.58
CA TRP A 67 -2.17 -5.60 -3.33
C TRP A 67 -0.86 -4.85 -3.55
N GLY A 68 -0.62 -3.80 -2.75
CA GLY A 68 0.59 -2.97 -2.80
C GLY A 68 0.61 -1.91 -3.90
N GLU A 69 -0.50 -1.71 -4.64
CA GLU A 69 -0.65 -0.59 -5.57
C GLU A 69 -1.14 0.67 -4.84
N THR A 70 -0.83 1.85 -5.38
CA THR A 70 -1.18 3.13 -4.72
C THR A 70 -2.63 3.56 -4.91
N GLY A 71 -3.34 2.94 -5.80
CA GLY A 71 -4.74 3.22 -6.11
C GLY A 71 -5.02 4.52 -6.86
N ILE A 72 -4.07 5.45 -6.95
CA ILE A 72 -4.25 6.76 -7.61
C ILE A 72 -4.37 6.58 -9.11
N GLY A 73 -5.36 7.21 -9.72
CA GLY A 73 -5.56 7.25 -11.16
C GLY A 73 -6.85 6.63 -11.63
N ASP A 74 -6.87 6.17 -12.88
CA ASP A 74 -8.06 5.69 -13.57
C ASP A 74 -8.24 4.18 -13.41
N TRP A 75 -9.29 3.81 -12.71
CA TRP A 75 -9.77 2.43 -12.60
C TRP A 75 -10.81 2.16 -13.68
N THR A 76 -10.64 1.10 -14.44
CA THR A 76 -11.51 0.78 -15.56
C THR A 76 -12.19 -0.56 -15.36
N ILE A 77 -13.53 -0.59 -15.47
CA ILE A 77 -14.29 -1.83 -15.62
C ILE A 77 -14.51 -2.11 -17.11
N SER A 78 -14.40 -3.37 -17.50
CA SER A 78 -14.74 -3.87 -18.83
C SER A 78 -15.69 -5.05 -18.73
N VAL A 79 -16.83 -4.95 -19.39
CA VAL A 79 -17.83 -6.01 -19.50
C VAL A 79 -17.87 -6.48 -20.96
N SER A 80 -17.34 -7.67 -21.22
CA SER A 80 -17.29 -8.27 -22.54
C SER A 80 -18.38 -9.32 -22.73
N ASP A 81 -19.17 -9.19 -23.79
CA ASP A 81 -20.04 -10.25 -24.29
C ASP A 81 -19.23 -11.13 -25.26
N GLU A 82 -18.94 -12.34 -24.81
CA GLU A 82 -18.09 -13.34 -25.48
C GLU A 82 -18.88 -14.21 -26.47
N VAL A 83 -20.22 -14.12 -26.49
CA VAL A 83 -21.07 -14.93 -27.33
C VAL A 83 -21.91 -14.07 -28.28
N ARG A 84 -21.77 -14.33 -29.58
CA ARG A 84 -22.54 -13.62 -30.62
C ARG A 84 -23.92 -14.26 -30.82
N ASN A 85 -24.87 -14.00 -29.94
CA ASN A 85 -26.24 -14.51 -30.00
C ASN A 85 -27.32 -13.44 -30.12
N GLY A 86 -26.92 -12.16 -30.25
CA GLY A 86 -27.83 -11.02 -30.36
C GLY A 86 -28.44 -10.58 -29.02
N ILE A 87 -28.00 -11.14 -27.90
CA ILE A 87 -28.44 -10.77 -26.56
C ILE A 87 -27.41 -9.78 -26.01
N GLY A 88 -27.74 -8.50 -25.99
CA GLY A 88 -26.96 -7.44 -25.38
C GLY A 88 -27.34 -7.18 -23.92
N GLY A 89 -26.49 -6.51 -23.19
CA GLY A 89 -26.72 -6.07 -21.82
C GLY A 89 -26.30 -4.64 -21.57
N ASN A 90 -26.76 -4.09 -20.45
CA ASN A 90 -26.42 -2.76 -20.01
C ASN A 90 -25.66 -2.80 -18.68
N LEU A 91 -24.55 -2.09 -18.60
CA LEU A 91 -23.94 -1.71 -17.33
C LEU A 91 -24.72 -0.53 -16.77
N ASN A 92 -25.59 -0.81 -15.80
CA ASN A 92 -26.46 0.23 -15.20
C ASN A 92 -25.67 1.13 -14.25
N SER A 93 -24.83 0.51 -13.42
CA SER A 93 -23.91 1.20 -12.53
C SER A 93 -22.80 0.24 -12.06
N TRP A 94 -21.71 0.82 -11.66
CA TRP A 94 -20.66 0.15 -10.93
C TRP A 94 -20.00 1.11 -9.95
N GLY A 95 -19.25 0.59 -9.03
CA GLY A 95 -18.47 1.35 -8.07
C GLY A 95 -17.34 0.51 -7.52
N ILE A 96 -16.36 1.17 -6.96
CA ILE A 96 -15.18 0.53 -6.40
C ILE A 96 -14.82 1.20 -5.08
N ASN A 97 -14.48 0.39 -4.07
CA ASN A 97 -13.92 0.83 -2.81
C ASN A 97 -12.52 0.23 -2.68
N LEU A 98 -11.56 1.08 -2.36
CA LEU A 98 -10.18 0.70 -2.08
C LEU A 98 -10.02 0.65 -0.55
N TYR A 99 -9.46 -0.44 -0.05
CA TYR A 99 -9.17 -0.65 1.36
C TYR A 99 -7.69 -0.91 1.54
N GLY A 100 -7.09 -0.25 2.52
CA GLY A 100 -5.69 -0.34 2.86
C GLY A 100 -5.27 0.83 3.73
N ASP A 101 -3.98 0.94 3.99
CA ASP A 101 -3.43 2.06 4.75
C ASP A 101 -3.29 3.30 3.89
N VAL A 102 -3.37 4.46 4.53
CA VAL A 102 -3.02 5.72 3.87
C VAL A 102 -1.50 5.70 3.65
N LEU A 103 -1.08 5.88 2.40
CA LEU A 103 0.33 6.15 2.13
C LEU A 103 0.64 7.54 2.72
N ASP A 104 1.28 7.54 3.84
CA ASP A 104 1.98 8.67 4.40
C ASP A 104 3.48 8.42 4.31
N ASN A 105 4.27 9.45 4.55
CA ASN A 105 5.72 9.35 4.58
C ASN A 105 6.23 9.27 6.02
N ASP A 106 5.33 8.96 6.98
CA ASP A 106 5.66 8.85 8.40
C ASP A 106 6.26 7.46 8.69
N ASP A 107 7.55 7.42 9.00
CA ASP A 107 8.28 6.18 9.19
C ASP A 107 8.57 5.85 10.65
N LEU A 108 8.50 4.56 10.99
CA LEU A 108 8.86 4.03 12.29
C LEU A 108 10.15 3.19 12.20
N TYR A 109 11.27 3.76 12.62
CA TYR A 109 12.58 3.13 12.64
C TYR A 109 12.81 2.38 13.95
N VAL A 110 12.59 1.07 13.96
CA VAL A 110 12.76 0.23 15.16
C VAL A 110 14.17 -0.33 15.24
N TYR A 111 14.87 -0.07 16.33
CA TYR A 111 16.19 -0.61 16.62
C TYR A 111 16.14 -1.54 17.83
N THR A 112 16.99 -2.57 17.79
CA THR A 112 17.17 -3.55 18.84
C THR A 112 18.64 -3.72 19.16
N ASN A 113 18.98 -4.49 20.19
CA ASN A 113 20.38 -4.76 20.57
C ASN A 113 21.19 -5.43 19.44
N GLU A 114 20.53 -6.14 18.52
CA GLU A 114 21.15 -6.78 17.35
C GLU A 114 21.68 -5.78 16.33
N TYR A 115 21.33 -4.50 16.43
CA TYR A 115 21.85 -3.46 15.55
C TYR A 115 23.37 -3.48 15.44
N ARG A 116 24.09 -3.68 16.58
CA ARG A 116 25.54 -3.83 16.62
C ARG A 116 26.06 -5.02 15.81
N ASP A 117 25.32 -6.12 15.77
CA ASP A 117 25.75 -7.35 15.09
C ASP A 117 25.67 -7.19 13.57
N PHE A 118 24.62 -6.56 13.06
CA PHE A 118 24.45 -6.27 11.63
C PHE A 118 25.46 -5.26 11.11
N THR A 119 25.74 -4.21 11.87
CA THR A 119 26.71 -3.19 11.45
C THR A 119 28.16 -3.71 11.49
N GLY A 120 28.43 -4.76 12.28
CA GLY A 120 29.70 -5.47 12.33
C GLY A 120 30.01 -6.29 11.07
N LEU A 121 29.02 -6.60 10.24
CA LEU A 121 29.16 -7.38 9.00
C LEU A 121 29.70 -6.56 7.80
N GLY A 122 30.16 -5.33 8.04
CA GLY A 122 30.80 -4.49 7.01
C GLY A 122 29.84 -3.58 6.24
N ASP A 123 28.56 -3.55 6.57
CA ASP A 123 27.57 -2.65 5.97
C ASP A 123 27.51 -1.32 6.75
N ALA A 124 28.42 -0.40 6.42
CA ALA A 124 28.47 0.92 7.04
C ALA A 124 27.24 1.80 6.68
N SER A 125 26.50 1.48 5.64
CA SER A 125 25.31 2.23 5.22
C SER A 125 24.20 2.17 6.26
N ARG A 126 24.07 1.08 7.00
CA ARG A 126 23.11 0.91 8.09
C ARG A 126 23.33 1.83 9.29
N ARG A 127 24.50 2.49 9.37
CA ARG A 127 24.82 3.45 10.42
C ARG A 127 24.35 4.85 10.12
N LEU A 128 23.80 5.06 8.93
CA LEU A 128 23.28 6.34 8.47
C LEU A 128 21.76 6.19 8.20
N LEU A 129 20.95 6.91 8.98
CA LEU A 129 19.52 7.07 8.72
C LEU A 129 19.33 8.29 7.84
N SER A 130 18.66 8.12 6.70
CA SER A 130 18.34 9.22 5.79
C SER A 130 16.86 9.19 5.50
N ASP A 131 16.15 10.23 5.94
CA ASP A 131 14.76 10.50 5.68
C ASP A 131 14.51 12.01 5.69
N SER A 132 13.69 12.50 4.77
CA SER A 132 13.44 13.92 4.62
C SER A 132 11.95 14.30 4.51
N GLU A 133 11.09 13.30 4.58
CA GLU A 133 9.64 13.50 4.40
C GLU A 133 8.89 12.77 5.52
N GLY A 134 7.76 13.34 5.94
CA GLY A 134 6.92 12.73 6.97
C GLY A 134 7.14 13.28 8.37
N THR A 135 6.58 12.56 9.33
CA THR A 135 6.76 12.75 10.78
C THR A 135 7.30 11.46 11.37
N ASP A 136 8.61 11.35 11.46
CA ASP A 136 9.30 10.11 11.67
C ASP A 136 9.64 9.84 13.13
N THR A 137 9.73 8.55 13.45
CA THR A 137 9.98 8.11 14.82
C THR A 137 11.11 7.10 14.88
N ILE A 138 12.15 7.39 15.66
CA ILE A 138 13.12 6.39 16.11
C ILE A 138 12.59 5.71 17.36
N ASN A 139 12.48 4.38 17.33
CA ASN A 139 12.00 3.58 18.46
C ASN A 139 13.11 2.66 18.96
N LEU A 140 13.61 2.94 20.15
CA LEU A 140 14.64 2.17 20.87
C LEU A 140 14.06 1.33 22.03
N ALA A 141 12.74 1.22 22.15
CA ALA A 141 12.10 0.54 23.29
C ALA A 141 12.55 -0.92 23.48
N ALA A 142 13.12 -1.54 22.44
CA ALA A 142 13.67 -2.90 22.51
C ALA A 142 15.20 -2.94 22.76
N THR A 143 15.86 -1.78 22.99
CA THR A 143 17.27 -1.73 23.35
C THR A 143 17.44 -1.72 24.88
N THR A 144 18.49 -2.37 25.38
CA THR A 144 18.86 -2.38 26.80
C THR A 144 20.20 -1.71 27.09
N ALA A 145 20.94 -1.35 26.05
CA ALA A 145 22.20 -0.61 26.14
C ALA A 145 21.95 0.90 26.05
N ASP A 146 22.84 1.70 26.60
CA ASP A 146 22.80 3.14 26.52
C ASP A 146 22.80 3.61 25.05
N ALA A 147 22.01 4.64 24.76
CA ALA A 147 21.94 5.24 23.42
C ALA A 147 22.27 6.74 23.49
N VAL A 148 22.92 7.22 22.43
CA VAL A 148 23.16 8.65 22.19
C VAL A 148 22.54 9.01 20.85
N ILE A 149 21.44 9.74 20.87
CA ILE A 149 20.72 10.19 19.68
C ILE A 149 20.75 11.71 19.61
N ASP A 150 21.22 12.23 18.49
CA ASP A 150 21.18 13.67 18.21
C ASP A 150 20.42 13.91 16.92
N LEU A 151 19.22 14.48 17.05
CA LEU A 151 18.33 14.74 15.91
C LEU A 151 18.86 15.85 15.00
N THR A 152 19.86 16.64 15.44
CA THR A 152 20.54 17.63 14.58
C THR A 152 21.59 17.00 13.65
N GLY A 153 21.78 15.67 13.71
CA GLY A 153 22.69 14.93 12.85
C GLY A 153 24.13 14.86 13.34
N VAL A 154 24.40 15.19 14.62
CA VAL A 154 25.71 14.89 15.24
C VAL A 154 25.84 13.37 15.44
N PRO A 155 27.00 12.75 15.17
CA PRO A 155 27.16 11.31 15.38
C PRO A 155 26.92 10.90 16.84
N GLY A 156 26.16 9.84 17.00
CA GLY A 156 25.81 9.19 18.27
C GLY A 156 26.06 7.69 18.23
N SER A 157 25.29 6.95 19.03
CA SER A 157 25.37 5.49 19.09
C SER A 157 24.02 4.85 19.46
N ILE A 158 23.80 3.64 18.96
CA ILE A 158 22.75 2.71 19.39
C ILE A 158 23.43 1.36 19.69
N ALA A 159 23.14 0.77 20.85
CA ALA A 159 23.72 -0.50 21.28
C ALA A 159 25.26 -0.55 21.10
N ASP A 160 25.95 0.46 21.61
CA ASP A 160 27.44 0.65 21.53
C ASP A 160 28.00 0.77 20.11
N THR A 161 27.14 1.01 19.12
CA THR A 161 27.55 1.11 17.72
C THR A 161 27.22 2.48 17.15
N ASN A 162 28.15 3.03 16.37
CA ASN A 162 27.98 4.34 15.74
C ASN A 162 26.68 4.42 14.94
N PHE A 163 25.95 5.49 15.15
CA PHE A 163 24.72 5.86 14.46
C PHE A 163 24.74 7.35 14.10
N LYS A 164 24.12 7.72 13.00
CA LYS A 164 24.02 9.10 12.58
C LYS A 164 22.77 9.33 11.73
N ILE A 165 22.11 10.46 11.94
CA ILE A 165 21.09 10.99 11.02
C ILE A 165 21.79 11.74 9.89
N GLY A 166 21.40 11.45 8.64
CA GLY A 166 21.98 12.01 7.42
C GLY A 166 21.73 13.52 7.27
N ALA A 167 22.60 14.19 6.56
CA ALA A 167 22.39 15.61 6.25
C ALA A 167 21.14 15.78 5.37
N GLY A 168 20.24 16.68 5.77
CA GLY A 168 18.98 16.93 5.08
C GLY A 168 17.85 15.99 5.51
N SER A 169 18.10 15.08 6.46
CA SER A 169 17.08 14.28 7.10
C SER A 169 16.47 15.03 8.29
N THR A 170 15.19 14.79 8.53
CA THR A 170 14.45 15.31 9.69
C THR A 170 13.78 14.10 10.36
N ILE A 171 13.99 13.94 11.66
CA ILE A 171 13.30 12.96 12.50
C ILE A 171 12.74 13.73 13.68
N GLU A 172 11.45 13.59 13.95
CA GLU A 172 10.75 14.41 14.95
C GLU A 172 10.65 13.74 16.31
N ASN A 173 10.59 12.40 16.33
CA ASN A 173 10.29 11.67 17.53
C ASN A 173 11.34 10.61 17.86
N VAL A 174 11.61 10.45 19.17
CA VAL A 174 12.42 9.34 19.69
C VAL A 174 11.74 8.73 20.91
N TYR A 175 11.59 7.42 20.91
CA TYR A 175 11.29 6.63 22.10
C TYR A 175 12.58 5.96 22.58
N SER A 176 13.03 6.26 23.79
CA SER A 176 14.21 5.64 24.39
C SER A 176 13.90 4.20 24.85
N GLY A 177 14.97 3.40 25.01
CA GLY A 177 14.91 2.06 25.58
C GLY A 177 15.20 2.06 27.08
N ASP A 178 15.64 0.88 27.55
CA ASP A 178 16.29 0.76 28.86
C ASP A 178 17.74 1.27 28.75
N GLY A 179 18.33 1.69 29.85
CA GLY A 179 19.69 2.22 29.87
C GLY A 179 19.73 3.71 30.24
N ASN A 180 20.91 4.30 30.16
CA ASN A 180 21.10 5.73 30.39
C ASN A 180 21.23 6.44 29.04
N ASP A 181 20.10 6.85 28.49
CA ASP A 181 20.03 7.42 27.15
C ASP A 181 20.25 8.94 27.19
N PHE A 182 20.93 9.44 26.17
CA PHE A 182 21.12 10.86 25.93
C PHE A 182 20.52 11.25 24.58
N ILE A 183 19.47 12.08 24.62
CA ILE A 183 18.73 12.49 23.42
C ILE A 183 18.80 14.01 23.30
N THR A 184 19.24 14.50 22.13
CA THR A 184 19.22 15.91 21.76
C THR A 184 18.15 16.13 20.69
N GLY A 185 17.20 17.03 20.92
CA GLY A 185 16.19 17.44 19.95
C GLY A 185 16.72 18.37 18.88
N ASN A 186 15.96 18.54 17.81
CA ASN A 186 16.19 19.50 16.73
C ASN A 186 15.33 20.76 16.86
#